data_8624f05b733f874fa7cab81e31158843
#
_entry.id   8624f05b733f874fa7cab81e31158843
#
_cell.length_a   1.000
_cell.length_b   1.000
_cell.length_c   1.000
_cell.angle_alpha   90.00
_cell.angle_beta   90.00
_cell.angle_gamma   90.00
#
_symmetry.space_group_name_H-M   'P 1'
#
loop_
_entity.id
_entity.type
_entity.pdbx_description
1 polymer ?
#
loop_
_entity_poly.entity_id
_entity_poly.type
_entity_poly.pdbx_seq_one_letter_code
_entity_poly.pdbx_strand_id
1 'polypeptide(L)'
;MEKTLISGVAKDKNVARLALVEVEDKPGIAYQVFSLLGKENINVDIILQSIGRDGTQDISFTVRRDDADQAKKLLEEYKSTLGFDHIDVDKGVVKVSIVGAGMLDNAGIAASMFGALYDADINIQMISTSEIKVSVLLDEADGNAAVQAIHDKFFGE
;
A
#
# COMPACT_ATOMS: atom_id res chain seq x y z
N MET A 1 8.12 23.09 14.35
CA MET A 1 9.16 22.04 14.49
C MET A 1 8.89 20.84 13.59
N GLU A 2 7.69 20.30 13.63
CA GLU A 2 7.32 19.19 12.76
C GLU A 2 7.49 19.52 11.28
N LYS A 3 7.20 20.76 10.89
CA LYS A 3 7.32 21.19 9.50
C LYS A 3 8.73 21.03 8.94
N THR A 4 9.76 21.08 9.80
CA THR A 4 11.13 20.94 9.34
C THR A 4 11.51 19.51 9.01
N LEU A 5 10.71 18.52 9.47
CA LEU A 5 10.95 17.11 9.19
C LEU A 5 10.36 16.66 7.87
N ILE A 6 9.30 17.35 7.40
CA ILE A 6 8.61 16.99 6.17
C ILE A 6 9.16 17.82 5.02
N SER A 7 9.77 17.14 4.03
CA SER A 7 10.33 17.82 2.86
C SER A 7 9.40 17.86 1.67
N GLY A 8 8.36 17.03 1.63
CA GLY A 8 7.42 17.07 0.51
C GLY A 8 6.29 16.06 0.60
N VAL A 9 5.36 16.24 -0.33
CA VAL A 9 4.23 15.32 -0.55
C VAL A 9 4.37 14.81 -1.98
N ALA A 10 4.27 13.50 -2.16
CA ALA A 10 4.40 12.85 -3.47
C ALA A 10 3.17 12.02 -3.78
N LYS A 11 2.82 11.95 -5.05
CA LYS A 11 1.71 11.14 -5.54
C LYS A 11 2.21 10.22 -6.64
N ASP A 12 1.90 8.93 -6.55
CA ASP A 12 2.27 7.92 -7.54
C ASP A 12 1.00 7.24 -8.06
N LYS A 13 0.73 7.43 -9.35
CA LYS A 13 -0.41 6.82 -10.03
C LYS A 13 -0.09 5.45 -10.61
N ASN A 14 1.19 5.13 -10.77
CA ASN A 14 1.59 3.84 -11.33
C ASN A 14 1.63 2.78 -10.24
N VAL A 15 0.46 2.51 -9.69
CA VAL A 15 0.29 1.54 -8.61
C VAL A 15 -1.02 0.79 -8.80
N ALA A 16 -1.02 -0.48 -8.43
CA ALA A 16 -2.21 -1.31 -8.38
C ALA A 16 -2.13 -2.18 -7.13
N ARG A 17 -3.27 -2.51 -6.57
CA ARG A 17 -3.37 -3.39 -5.41
C ARG A 17 -3.87 -4.76 -5.87
N LEU A 18 -3.18 -5.80 -5.43
CA LEU A 18 -3.63 -7.18 -5.59
C LEU A 18 -3.89 -7.76 -4.20
N ALA A 19 -4.90 -8.61 -4.10
CA ALA A 19 -5.19 -9.33 -2.88
C ALA A 19 -5.41 -10.80 -3.20
N LEU A 20 -4.62 -11.66 -2.56
CA LEU A 20 -4.86 -13.10 -2.56
C LEU A 20 -5.81 -13.37 -1.41
N VAL A 21 -7.01 -13.81 -1.73
CA VAL A 21 -8.07 -13.98 -0.74
C VAL A 21 -8.14 -15.44 -0.27
N GLU A 22 -8.22 -15.62 1.04
CA GLU A 22 -8.32 -16.93 1.66
C GLU A 22 -7.16 -17.86 1.29
N VAL A 23 -5.94 -17.37 1.54
CA VAL A 23 -4.72 -18.17 1.39
C VAL A 23 -4.55 -19.05 2.61
N GLU A 24 -4.11 -20.28 2.42
CA GLU A 24 -3.79 -21.14 3.56
C GLU A 24 -2.75 -20.48 4.46
N ASP A 25 -3.03 -20.46 5.78
CA ASP A 25 -2.12 -19.87 6.74
C ASP A 25 -1.09 -20.92 7.20
N LYS A 26 -0.02 -21.01 6.44
CA LYS A 26 1.05 -21.97 6.76
C LYS A 26 2.42 -21.34 6.45
N PRO A 27 3.48 -21.83 7.10
CA PRO A 27 4.83 -21.31 6.83
C PRO A 27 5.21 -21.42 5.36
N GLY A 28 5.87 -20.40 4.84
CA GLY A 28 6.41 -20.40 3.50
C GLY A 28 5.51 -19.85 2.41
N ILE A 29 4.24 -19.57 2.68
CA ILE A 29 3.33 -19.04 1.66
C ILE A 29 3.80 -17.68 1.14
N ALA A 30 4.12 -16.76 2.04
CA ALA A 30 4.60 -15.43 1.62
C ALA A 30 5.88 -15.56 0.80
N TYR A 31 6.80 -16.41 1.22
CA TYR A 31 8.02 -16.65 0.48
C TYR A 31 7.73 -17.14 -0.94
N GLN A 32 6.80 -18.08 -1.09
CA GLN A 32 6.43 -18.60 -2.41
C GLN A 32 5.82 -17.52 -3.30
N VAL A 33 4.88 -16.76 -2.77
CA VAL A 33 4.21 -15.68 -3.52
C VAL A 33 5.23 -14.67 -4.04
N PHE A 34 6.05 -14.14 -3.13
CA PHE A 34 6.96 -13.04 -3.51
C PHE A 34 8.18 -13.53 -4.28
N SER A 35 8.56 -14.81 -4.13
CA SER A 35 9.59 -15.40 -4.97
C SER A 35 9.15 -15.51 -6.43
N LEU A 36 7.89 -15.89 -6.66
CA LEU A 36 7.34 -15.96 -8.01
C LEU A 36 7.35 -14.59 -8.68
N LEU A 37 6.91 -13.57 -7.94
CA LEU A 37 6.89 -12.21 -8.46
C LEU A 37 8.31 -11.70 -8.73
N GLY A 38 9.23 -11.97 -7.82
CA GLY A 38 10.62 -11.54 -7.96
C GLY A 38 11.34 -12.16 -9.17
N LYS A 39 11.05 -13.41 -9.48
CA LYS A 39 11.63 -14.07 -10.64
C LYS A 39 11.25 -13.40 -11.96
N GLU A 40 10.08 -12.79 -11.99
CA GLU A 40 9.58 -12.09 -13.18
C GLU A 40 9.84 -10.58 -13.11
N ASN A 41 10.70 -10.15 -12.21
CA ASN A 41 11.04 -8.74 -12.01
C ASN A 41 9.85 -7.84 -11.68
N ILE A 42 8.85 -8.38 -11.01
CA ILE A 42 7.71 -7.61 -10.55
C ILE A 42 8.03 -7.10 -9.15
N ASN A 43 8.24 -5.79 -9.05
CA ASN A 43 8.54 -5.14 -7.78
C ASN A 43 7.28 -4.98 -6.95
N VAL A 44 7.38 -5.32 -5.67
CA VAL A 44 6.32 -5.15 -4.69
C VAL A 44 6.71 -4.04 -3.73
N ASP A 45 5.79 -3.12 -3.45
CA ASP A 45 6.07 -1.97 -2.58
C ASP A 45 5.48 -2.14 -1.19
N ILE A 46 4.16 -2.18 -1.08
CA ILE A 46 3.47 -2.32 0.20
C ILE A 46 2.94 -3.74 0.32
N ILE A 47 3.12 -4.36 1.48
CA ILE A 47 2.60 -5.70 1.76
C ILE A 47 1.78 -5.63 3.04
N LEU A 48 0.58 -6.17 3.01
CA LEU A 48 -0.30 -6.28 4.17
C LEU A 48 -0.82 -7.71 4.25
N GLN A 49 -0.61 -8.33 5.39
CA GLN A 49 -1.07 -9.69 5.64
C GLN A 49 -2.05 -9.64 6.80
N SER A 50 -3.28 -10.08 6.58
CA SER A 50 -4.28 -10.07 7.63
C SER A 50 -4.08 -11.25 8.57
N ILE A 51 -4.56 -11.11 9.81
CA ILE A 51 -4.62 -12.23 10.74
C ILE A 51 -5.78 -13.12 10.28
N GLY A 52 -5.45 -14.35 9.93
CA GLY A 52 -6.43 -15.27 9.37
C GLY A 52 -7.41 -15.81 10.39
N ARG A 53 -8.51 -16.34 9.87
CA ARG A 53 -9.51 -17.09 10.63
C ARG A 53 -9.69 -18.41 9.91
N ASP A 54 -10.00 -19.46 10.67
CA ASP A 54 -10.28 -20.79 10.10
C ASP A 54 -9.12 -21.32 9.24
N GLY A 55 -7.88 -20.97 9.61
CA GLY A 55 -6.69 -21.44 8.92
C GLY A 55 -6.38 -20.76 7.62
N THR A 56 -7.04 -19.63 7.32
CA THR A 56 -6.75 -18.84 6.12
C THR A 56 -6.44 -17.39 6.46
N GLN A 57 -5.87 -16.68 5.52
CA GLN A 57 -5.53 -15.27 5.64
C GLN A 57 -5.60 -14.62 4.26
N ASP A 58 -5.64 -13.29 4.23
CA ASP A 58 -5.52 -12.54 2.99
C ASP A 58 -4.13 -11.91 2.92
N ILE A 59 -3.54 -11.93 1.73
CA ILE A 59 -2.27 -11.24 1.48
C ILE A 59 -2.53 -10.19 0.42
N SER A 60 -2.40 -8.92 0.80
CA SER A 60 -2.58 -7.79 -0.11
C SER A 60 -1.23 -7.13 -0.35
N PHE A 61 -1.00 -6.69 -1.56
CA PHE A 61 0.25 -6.01 -1.89
C PHE A 61 0.06 -5.10 -3.09
N THR A 62 1.01 -4.19 -3.26
CA THR A 62 0.99 -3.26 -4.39
C THR A 62 2.13 -3.56 -5.35
N VAL A 63 1.83 -3.40 -6.64
CA VAL A 63 2.81 -3.49 -7.72
C VAL A 63 2.62 -2.26 -8.60
N ARG A 64 3.48 -2.07 -9.60
CA ARG A 64 3.24 -1.06 -10.62
C ARG A 64 1.97 -1.43 -11.38
N ARG A 65 1.18 -0.43 -11.73
CA ARG A 65 -0.07 -0.67 -12.47
C ARG A 65 0.20 -1.45 -13.76
N ASP A 66 1.30 -1.14 -14.43
CA ASP A 66 1.70 -1.82 -15.66
C ASP A 66 1.97 -3.31 -15.46
N ASP A 67 2.34 -3.73 -14.27
CA ASP A 67 2.65 -5.13 -13.95
C ASP A 67 1.45 -5.91 -13.40
N ALA A 68 0.33 -5.25 -13.15
CA ALA A 68 -0.79 -5.86 -12.43
C ALA A 68 -1.36 -7.09 -13.13
N ASP A 69 -1.57 -7.00 -14.44
CA ASP A 69 -2.15 -8.13 -15.19
C ASP A 69 -1.19 -9.31 -15.26
N GLN A 70 0.09 -9.05 -15.44
CA GLN A 70 1.11 -10.09 -15.43
C GLN A 70 1.20 -10.77 -14.07
N ALA A 71 1.17 -9.97 -13.00
CA ALA A 71 1.21 -10.51 -11.64
C ALA A 71 0.01 -11.41 -11.36
N LYS A 72 -1.18 -10.96 -11.74
CA LYS A 72 -2.39 -11.75 -11.57
C LYS A 72 -2.29 -13.08 -12.33
N LYS A 73 -1.93 -13.02 -13.60
CA LYS A 73 -1.81 -14.21 -14.43
C LYS A 73 -0.80 -15.21 -13.86
N LEU A 74 0.36 -14.70 -13.45
CA LEU A 74 1.41 -15.53 -12.87
C LEU A 74 0.92 -16.26 -11.62
N LEU A 75 0.29 -15.53 -10.69
CA LEU A 75 -0.17 -16.14 -9.44
C LEU A 75 -1.33 -17.11 -9.67
N GLU A 76 -2.20 -16.84 -10.62
CA GLU A 76 -3.29 -17.77 -10.95
C GLU A 76 -2.79 -19.11 -11.48
N GLU A 77 -1.65 -19.12 -12.17
CA GLU A 77 -1.03 -20.37 -12.62
C GLU A 77 -0.62 -21.26 -11.44
N TYR A 78 -0.37 -20.66 -10.28
CA TYR A 78 0.05 -21.38 -9.08
C TYR A 78 -1.05 -21.46 -8.03
N LYS A 79 -2.29 -21.22 -8.42
CA LYS A 79 -3.42 -21.21 -7.49
C LYS A 79 -3.51 -22.47 -6.63
N SER A 80 -3.40 -23.63 -7.26
CA SER A 80 -3.49 -24.90 -6.54
C SER A 80 -2.34 -25.08 -5.54
N THR A 81 -1.14 -24.66 -5.91
CA THR A 81 0.05 -24.77 -5.06
C THR A 81 -0.03 -23.79 -3.89
N LEU A 82 -0.46 -22.55 -4.15
CA LEU A 82 -0.53 -21.51 -3.13
C LEU A 82 -1.76 -21.64 -2.25
N GLY A 83 -2.84 -22.22 -2.76
CA GLY A 83 -4.02 -22.52 -1.96
C GLY A 83 -4.88 -21.33 -1.61
N PHE A 84 -5.09 -20.40 -2.54
CA PHE A 84 -5.99 -19.27 -2.32
C PHE A 84 -7.31 -19.46 -3.07
N ASP A 85 -8.34 -18.73 -2.64
CA ASP A 85 -9.65 -18.80 -3.28
C ASP A 85 -9.69 -18.01 -4.58
N HIS A 86 -9.31 -16.74 -4.53
CA HIS A 86 -9.29 -15.89 -5.72
C HIS A 86 -8.34 -14.72 -5.54
N ILE A 87 -8.09 -13.97 -6.63
CA ILE A 87 -7.29 -12.76 -6.62
C ILE A 87 -8.17 -11.58 -6.99
N ASP A 88 -8.17 -10.55 -6.14
CA ASP A 88 -8.77 -9.26 -6.47
C ASP A 88 -7.67 -8.33 -6.98
N VAL A 89 -7.97 -7.58 -8.03
CA VAL A 89 -7.06 -6.57 -8.60
C VAL A 89 -7.78 -5.24 -8.65
N ASP A 90 -7.14 -4.20 -8.10
CA ASP A 90 -7.66 -2.84 -8.15
C ASP A 90 -6.61 -1.93 -8.77
N LYS A 91 -6.87 -1.45 -9.97
CA LYS A 91 -6.01 -0.49 -10.68
C LYS A 91 -6.46 0.95 -10.48
N GLY A 92 -7.58 1.17 -9.81
CA GLY A 92 -8.15 2.49 -9.56
C GLY A 92 -7.66 3.10 -8.26
N VAL A 93 -6.38 2.92 -7.93
CA VAL A 93 -5.77 3.42 -6.69
C VAL A 93 -4.60 4.33 -6.97
N VAL A 94 -4.23 5.12 -5.97
CA VAL A 94 -3.09 6.02 -6.02
C VAL A 94 -2.37 5.95 -4.68
N LYS A 95 -1.05 6.07 -4.71
CA LYS A 95 -0.24 6.13 -3.49
C LYS A 95 0.15 7.59 -3.24
N VAL A 96 -0.14 8.09 -2.04
CA VAL A 96 0.25 9.43 -1.60
C VAL A 96 1.16 9.28 -0.41
N SER A 97 2.28 10.00 -0.43
CA SER A 97 3.32 9.87 0.58
C SER A 97 3.76 11.23 1.09
N ILE A 98 4.08 11.29 2.38
CA ILE A 98 4.88 12.39 2.92
C ILE A 98 6.31 11.87 3.09
N VAL A 99 7.25 12.73 2.78
CA VAL A 99 8.68 12.40 2.80
C VAL A 99 9.39 13.37 3.73
N GLY A 100 10.28 12.84 4.55
CA GLY A 100 11.08 13.65 5.46
C GLY A 100 12.08 12.79 6.20
N ALA A 101 12.82 13.39 7.14
CA ALA A 101 13.82 12.70 7.93
C ALA A 101 13.33 12.56 9.38
N GLY A 102 13.69 11.46 10.03
CA GLY A 102 13.40 11.27 11.44
C GLY A 102 11.94 11.04 11.79
N MET A 103 11.15 10.53 10.86
CA MET A 103 9.71 10.33 11.07
C MET A 103 9.39 9.29 12.13
N LEU A 104 10.26 8.31 12.34
CA LEU A 104 10.03 7.28 13.36
C LEU A 104 10.00 7.86 14.78
N ASP A 105 10.71 8.96 14.99
CA ASP A 105 10.80 9.60 16.29
C ASP A 105 9.68 10.60 16.55
N ASN A 106 8.72 10.70 15.63
CA ASN A 106 7.63 11.67 15.74
C ASN A 106 6.27 11.04 15.41
N ALA A 107 5.66 10.46 16.43
CA ALA A 107 4.37 9.79 16.30
C ALA A 107 3.25 10.73 15.80
N GLY A 108 3.39 12.03 16.05
CA GLY A 108 2.38 13.00 15.64
C GLY A 108 2.28 13.23 14.14
N ILE A 109 3.35 12.92 13.40
CA ILE A 109 3.36 13.14 11.94
C ILE A 109 2.33 12.27 11.23
N ALA A 110 2.33 10.96 11.51
CA ALA A 110 1.35 10.07 10.91
C ALA A 110 -0.07 10.44 11.32
N ALA A 111 -0.29 10.75 12.59
CA ALA A 111 -1.60 11.16 13.08
C ALA A 111 -2.08 12.43 12.38
N SER A 112 -1.19 13.40 12.17
CA SER A 112 -1.53 14.65 11.47
C SER A 112 -1.91 14.40 10.02
N MET A 113 -1.17 13.52 9.33
CA MET A 113 -1.48 13.13 7.96
C MET A 113 -2.86 12.48 7.87
N PHE A 114 -3.12 11.52 8.76
CA PHE A 114 -4.41 10.80 8.76
C PHE A 114 -5.56 11.74 9.14
N GLY A 115 -5.32 12.68 10.05
CA GLY A 115 -6.31 13.70 10.41
C GLY A 115 -6.68 14.59 9.24
N ALA A 116 -5.69 14.99 8.44
CA ALA A 116 -5.95 15.80 7.24
C ALA A 116 -6.83 15.05 6.24
N LEU A 117 -6.57 13.75 6.05
CA LEU A 117 -7.37 12.91 5.16
C LEU A 117 -8.79 12.70 5.71
N TYR A 118 -8.90 12.51 7.03
CA TYR A 118 -10.20 12.38 7.68
C TYR A 118 -11.04 13.65 7.48
N ASP A 119 -10.44 14.81 7.67
CA ASP A 119 -11.14 16.09 7.52
C ASP A 119 -11.58 16.33 6.07
N ALA A 120 -10.87 15.73 5.11
CA ALA A 120 -11.21 15.81 3.69
C ALA A 120 -12.16 14.69 3.24
N ASP A 121 -12.62 13.85 4.17
CA ASP A 121 -13.52 12.73 3.89
C ASP A 121 -12.92 11.71 2.93
N ILE A 122 -11.65 11.38 3.13
CA ILE A 122 -10.90 10.45 2.28
C ILE A 122 -10.58 9.18 3.05
N ASN A 123 -10.97 8.03 2.50
CA ASN A 123 -10.68 6.72 3.07
C ASN A 123 -9.27 6.26 2.72
N ILE A 124 -8.62 5.62 3.67
CA ILE A 124 -7.30 5.04 3.51
C ILE A 124 -7.47 3.52 3.36
N GLN A 125 -6.90 2.95 2.31
CA GLN A 125 -6.97 1.51 2.06
C GLN A 125 -5.79 0.75 2.66
N MET A 126 -4.58 1.29 2.52
CA MET A 126 -3.36 0.68 3.06
C MET A 126 -2.44 1.78 3.59
N ILE A 127 -1.59 1.42 4.53
CA ILE A 127 -0.63 2.33 5.14
C ILE A 127 0.73 1.65 5.18
N SER A 128 1.78 2.41 4.90
CA SER A 128 3.16 1.95 5.06
C SER A 128 4.00 3.08 5.66
N THR A 129 4.87 2.76 6.59
CA THR A 129 5.73 3.73 7.24
C THR A 129 7.18 3.28 7.22
N SER A 130 8.08 4.24 7.14
CA SER A 130 9.52 4.03 7.26
C SER A 130 10.15 5.24 7.95
N GLU A 131 11.47 5.23 8.12
CA GLU A 131 12.19 6.35 8.75
C GLU A 131 12.02 7.65 7.99
N ILE A 132 11.79 7.59 6.68
CA ILE A 132 11.77 8.78 5.83
C ILE A 132 10.42 9.01 5.14
N LYS A 133 9.46 8.09 5.30
CA LYS A 133 8.24 8.17 4.49
C LYS A 133 7.06 7.54 5.19
N VAL A 134 5.90 8.19 5.08
CA VAL A 134 4.60 7.61 5.41
C VAL A 134 3.78 7.62 4.14
N SER A 135 3.28 6.46 3.72
CA SER A 135 2.52 6.31 2.49
C SER A 135 1.14 5.75 2.77
N VAL A 136 0.15 6.22 2.02
CA VAL A 136 -1.20 5.69 2.06
C VAL A 136 -1.64 5.34 0.65
N LEU A 137 -2.47 4.31 0.54
CA LEU A 137 -3.11 3.93 -0.71
C LEU A 137 -4.57 4.36 -0.63
N LEU A 138 -5.04 5.05 -1.66
CA LEU A 138 -6.36 5.66 -1.73
C LEU A 138 -7.00 5.35 -3.06
N ASP A 139 -8.31 5.61 -3.17
CA ASP A 139 -8.95 5.65 -4.48
C ASP A 139 -8.29 6.73 -5.34
N GLU A 140 -8.06 6.42 -6.60
CA GLU A 140 -7.43 7.35 -7.54
C GLU A 140 -8.20 8.67 -7.63
N ALA A 141 -9.53 8.63 -7.54
CA ALA A 141 -10.36 9.82 -7.60
C ALA A 141 -10.05 10.81 -6.48
N ASP A 142 -9.54 10.35 -5.35
CA ASP A 142 -9.22 11.19 -4.18
C ASP A 142 -7.78 11.70 -4.19
N GLY A 143 -6.97 11.31 -5.17
CA GLY A 143 -5.53 11.60 -5.15
C GLY A 143 -5.19 13.07 -5.05
N ASN A 144 -5.78 13.92 -5.88
CA ASN A 144 -5.48 15.35 -5.87
C ASN A 144 -5.96 16.03 -4.60
N ALA A 145 -7.16 15.67 -4.13
CA ALA A 145 -7.69 16.19 -2.88
C ALA A 145 -6.82 15.79 -1.68
N ALA A 146 -6.31 14.56 -1.70
CA ALA A 146 -5.42 14.08 -0.65
C ALA A 146 -4.11 14.84 -0.62
N VAL A 147 -3.48 15.05 -1.78
CA VAL A 147 -2.24 15.83 -1.86
C VAL A 147 -2.45 17.23 -1.32
N GLN A 148 -3.55 17.88 -1.72
CA GLN A 148 -3.85 19.24 -1.27
C GLN A 148 -4.08 19.29 0.24
N ALA A 149 -4.87 18.37 0.77
CA ALA A 149 -5.17 18.34 2.20
C ALA A 149 -3.90 18.12 3.05
N ILE A 150 -3.06 17.21 2.63
CA ILE A 150 -1.81 16.93 3.33
C ILE A 150 -0.84 18.11 3.21
N HIS A 151 -0.71 18.67 2.01
CA HIS A 151 0.16 19.82 1.78
C HIS A 151 -0.26 20.99 2.66
N ASP A 152 -1.55 21.27 2.73
CA ASP A 152 -2.07 22.37 3.56
C ASP A 152 -1.80 22.11 5.04
N LYS A 153 -1.89 20.84 5.47
CA LYS A 153 -1.66 20.49 6.87
C LYS A 153 -0.21 20.73 7.31
N PHE A 154 0.75 20.39 6.44
CA PHE A 154 2.16 20.47 6.80
C PHE A 154 2.87 21.74 6.33
N PHE A 155 2.40 22.36 5.24
CA PHE A 155 3.04 23.54 4.65
C PHE A 155 2.14 24.75 4.58
N GLY A 156 0.83 24.57 4.77
CA GLY A 156 -0.13 25.67 4.79
C GLY A 156 -0.04 26.48 6.08
N GLU A 157 -0.64 27.63 6.08
CA GLU A 157 -0.68 28.51 7.24
C GLU A 157 -1.90 28.29 8.11
#